data_0028c228900474a95f546e1d07fda5d2
#
_entry.id   0028c228900474a95f546e1d07fda5d2
#
_cell.length_a   1.000
_cell.length_b   1.000
_cell.length_c   1.000
_cell.angle_alpha   90.00
_cell.angle_beta   90.00
_cell.angle_gamma   90.00
#
_symmetry.space_group_name_H-M   'P 1'
#
loop_
_entity.id
_entity.type
_entity.pdbx_description
1 polymer ?
#
loop_
_entity_poly.entity_id
_entity_poly.type
_entity_poly.pdbx_seq_one_letter_code
_entity_poly.pdbx_strand_id
1 'polypeptide(L)'
;MQQKLITFAVPCYNSAAYMRHCIETLLSAGEQAEIILVDDGSVKDDTPAICDEYAAKYPTIVKAIHQENGGHGEGVNQGIRNATGLYYKVVDSDDWLDTDALKKVLERLTTLVARGTAPDLMICNYVYEHVEDGTSHTCLLYTSPSP
;
A
#
# COMPACT_ATOMS: atom_id res chain seq x y z
N MET A 1 -20.18 9.79 1.04
CA MET A 1 -18.86 9.24 0.63
C MET A 1 -18.91 7.73 0.72
N GLN A 2 -18.38 7.04 -0.26
CA GLN A 2 -18.34 5.58 -0.25
C GLN A 2 -17.25 5.10 0.72
N GLN A 3 -17.58 4.08 1.54
CA GLN A 3 -16.63 3.44 2.42
C GLN A 3 -15.53 2.75 1.60
N LYS A 4 -14.27 3.07 1.87
CA LYS A 4 -13.14 2.38 1.27
C LYS A 4 -12.97 0.99 1.87
N LEU A 5 -12.68 0.01 1.04
CA LEU A 5 -12.42 -1.37 1.49
C LEU A 5 -11.04 -1.47 2.16
N ILE A 6 -10.04 -0.85 1.58
CA ILE A 6 -8.65 -0.93 2.06
C ILE A 6 -7.94 0.41 1.94
N THR A 7 -7.13 0.72 2.93
CA THR A 7 -6.15 1.79 2.88
C THR A 7 -4.76 1.21 2.75
N PHE A 8 -4.03 1.61 1.70
CA PHE A 8 -2.60 1.39 1.57
C PHE A 8 -1.85 2.62 2.08
N ALA A 9 -0.95 2.45 3.03
CA ALA A 9 -0.03 3.49 3.45
C ALA A 9 1.36 3.22 2.85
N VAL A 10 1.90 4.21 2.19
CA VAL A 10 3.20 4.13 1.51
C VAL A 10 4.13 5.17 2.12
N PRO A 11 4.98 4.76 3.09
CA PRO A 11 6.02 5.65 3.60
C PRO A 11 7.07 5.90 2.52
N CYS A 12 7.39 7.16 2.26
CA CYS A 12 8.31 7.59 1.22
C CYS A 12 9.41 8.46 1.83
N TYR A 13 10.65 8.12 1.55
CA TYR A 13 11.80 8.96 1.89
C TYR A 13 12.86 8.84 0.81
N ASN A 14 13.06 9.93 0.04
CA ASN A 14 13.97 9.95 -1.11
C ASN A 14 13.74 8.74 -2.05
N SER A 15 12.49 8.53 -2.45
CA SER A 15 11.98 7.33 -3.13
C SER A 15 11.65 7.55 -4.60
N ALA A 16 11.97 8.70 -5.18
CA ALA A 16 11.56 9.08 -6.53
C ALA A 16 11.91 8.05 -7.61
N ALA A 17 13.02 7.32 -7.43
CA ALA A 17 13.50 6.35 -8.42
C ALA A 17 12.58 5.12 -8.59
N TYR A 18 11.77 4.77 -7.60
CA TYR A 18 11.01 3.51 -7.60
C TYR A 18 9.55 3.64 -7.12
N MET A 19 9.17 4.73 -6.44
CA MET A 19 7.83 4.86 -5.84
C MET A 19 6.69 4.84 -6.87
N ARG A 20 6.92 5.28 -8.11
CA ARG A 20 5.89 5.27 -9.15
C ARG A 20 5.41 3.87 -9.46
N HIS A 21 6.33 2.90 -9.57
CA HIS A 21 5.96 1.50 -9.80
C HIS A 21 5.10 0.94 -8.67
N CYS A 22 5.47 1.21 -7.42
CA CYS A 22 4.66 0.87 -6.26
C CYS A 22 3.23 1.43 -6.39
N ILE A 23 3.10 2.74 -6.59
CA ILE A 23 1.81 3.44 -6.66
C ILE A 23 0.94 2.90 -7.80
N GLU A 24 1.50 2.68 -8.99
CA GLU A 24 0.76 2.19 -10.15
C GLU A 24 0.14 0.81 -9.88
N THR A 25 0.84 -0.08 -9.19
CA THR A 25 0.27 -1.38 -8.84
C THR A 25 -0.88 -1.25 -7.83
N LEU A 26 -0.79 -0.31 -6.89
CA LEU A 26 -1.85 -0.04 -5.92
C LEU A 26 -3.09 0.59 -6.58
N LEU A 27 -2.89 1.46 -7.57
CA LEU A 27 -3.98 2.10 -8.31
C LEU A 27 -4.85 1.09 -9.07
N SER A 28 -4.35 -0.11 -9.35
CA SER A 28 -5.14 -1.18 -9.96
C SER A 28 -6.34 -1.61 -9.10
N ALA A 29 -6.34 -1.31 -7.81
CA ALA A 29 -7.46 -1.56 -6.91
C ALA A 29 -8.67 -0.64 -7.17
N GLY A 30 -8.47 0.49 -7.85
CA GLY A 30 -9.54 1.45 -8.19
C GLY A 30 -10.14 2.16 -6.97
N GLU A 31 -11.38 2.59 -7.11
CA GLU A 31 -12.08 3.44 -6.14
C GLU A 31 -12.35 2.76 -4.78
N GLN A 32 -12.26 1.44 -4.69
CA GLN A 32 -12.42 0.74 -3.42
C GLN A 32 -11.20 0.88 -2.49
N ALA A 33 -10.07 1.35 -3.01
CA ALA A 33 -8.87 1.63 -2.24
C ALA A 33 -8.69 3.11 -1.93
N GLU A 34 -7.99 3.36 -0.85
CA GLU A 34 -7.38 4.63 -0.50
C GLU A 34 -5.86 4.42 -0.44
N ILE A 35 -5.10 5.32 -1.01
CA ILE A 35 -3.63 5.28 -1.00
C ILE A 35 -3.13 6.54 -0.30
N ILE A 36 -2.44 6.38 0.81
CA ILE A 36 -1.86 7.49 1.57
C ILE A 36 -0.35 7.47 1.36
N LEU A 37 0.13 8.43 0.60
CA LEU A 37 1.57 8.65 0.38
C LEU A 37 2.08 9.55 1.50
N VAL A 38 2.97 9.05 2.34
CA VAL A 38 3.55 9.81 3.44
C VAL A 38 4.99 10.15 3.11
N ASP A 39 5.22 11.40 2.71
CA ASP A 39 6.57 11.91 2.49
C ASP A 39 7.20 12.31 3.82
N ASP A 40 8.24 11.60 4.21
CA ASP A 40 8.95 11.75 5.48
C ASP A 40 10.11 12.77 5.38
N GLY A 41 9.81 13.94 4.84
CA GLY A 41 10.77 15.03 4.75
C GLY A 41 11.85 14.79 3.70
N SER A 42 11.49 14.31 2.53
CA SER A 42 12.42 14.09 1.41
C SER A 42 12.98 15.43 0.90
N VAL A 43 14.29 15.53 0.83
CA VAL A 43 14.98 16.76 0.38
C VAL A 43 15.99 16.52 -0.74
N LYS A 44 16.23 15.25 -1.12
CA LYS A 44 17.29 14.89 -2.07
C LYS A 44 16.75 14.62 -3.48
N ASP A 45 15.46 14.44 -3.64
CA ASP A 45 14.83 14.09 -4.92
C ASP A 45 13.39 14.63 -5.02
N ASP A 46 12.69 14.27 -6.07
CA ASP A 46 11.34 14.76 -6.39
C ASP A 46 10.22 14.01 -5.66
N THR A 47 10.52 13.23 -4.62
CA THR A 47 9.51 12.47 -3.86
C THR A 47 8.30 13.34 -3.45
N PRO A 48 8.46 14.53 -2.86
CA PRO A 48 7.31 15.36 -2.49
C PRO A 48 6.44 15.75 -3.69
N ALA A 49 7.08 16.14 -4.80
CA ALA A 49 6.38 16.52 -6.02
C ALA A 49 5.61 15.35 -6.64
N ILE A 50 6.16 14.14 -6.59
CA ILE A 50 5.50 12.91 -7.06
C ILE A 50 4.28 12.60 -6.19
N CYS A 51 4.36 12.74 -4.87
CA CYS A 51 3.22 12.58 -3.97
C CYS A 51 2.07 13.52 -4.35
N ASP A 52 2.38 14.79 -4.56
CA ASP A 52 1.39 15.81 -4.95
C ASP A 52 0.82 15.56 -6.34
N GLU A 53 1.64 15.14 -7.29
CA GLU A 53 1.21 14.77 -8.65
C GLU A 53 0.13 13.68 -8.61
N TYR A 54 0.37 12.59 -7.88
CA TYR A 54 -0.60 11.50 -7.78
C TYR A 54 -1.85 11.90 -7.00
N ALA A 55 -1.72 12.69 -5.95
CA ALA A 55 -2.88 13.21 -5.21
C ALA A 55 -3.76 14.12 -6.08
N ALA A 56 -3.16 14.95 -6.93
CA ALA A 56 -3.89 15.81 -7.87
C ALA A 56 -4.55 15.01 -9.00
N LYS A 57 -3.87 13.97 -9.51
CA LYS A 57 -4.37 13.12 -10.60
C LYS A 57 -5.49 12.17 -10.17
N TYR A 58 -5.43 11.67 -8.94
CA TYR A 58 -6.38 10.70 -8.39
C TYR A 58 -6.98 11.17 -7.05
N PRO A 59 -7.70 12.29 -7.03
CA PRO A 59 -8.10 12.95 -5.77
C PRO A 59 -9.09 12.14 -4.92
N THR A 60 -9.76 11.14 -5.50
CA THR A 60 -10.68 10.24 -4.78
C THR A 60 -10.00 8.99 -4.24
N ILE A 61 -8.77 8.73 -4.64
CA ILE A 61 -8.01 7.51 -4.28
C ILE A 61 -6.77 7.87 -3.48
N VAL A 62 -5.99 8.86 -3.94
CA VAL A 62 -4.67 9.18 -3.39
C VAL A 62 -4.70 10.43 -2.53
N LYS A 63 -4.07 10.34 -1.37
CA LYS A 63 -3.77 11.48 -0.47
C LYS A 63 -2.26 11.60 -0.27
N ALA A 64 -1.75 12.80 -0.28
CA ALA A 64 -0.36 13.10 0.06
C ALA A 64 -0.30 13.75 1.44
N ILE A 65 0.62 13.26 2.27
CA ILE A 65 0.94 13.84 3.58
C ILE A 65 2.43 14.14 3.59
N HIS A 66 2.79 15.37 3.91
CA HIS A 66 4.18 15.79 4.09
C HIS A 66 4.44 16.03 5.56
N GLN A 67 5.54 15.48 6.08
CA GLN A 67 5.95 15.64 7.46
C GLN A 67 7.45 15.94 7.56
N GLU A 68 7.87 16.45 8.70
CA GLU A 68 9.30 16.47 9.03
C GLU A 68 9.80 15.02 9.20
N ASN A 69 11.05 14.76 8.87
CA ASN A 69 11.64 13.43 8.97
C ASN A 69 11.47 12.88 10.39
N GLY A 70 10.65 11.88 10.53
CA GLY A 70 10.35 11.16 11.78
C GLY A 70 10.68 9.67 11.71
N GLY A 71 11.11 9.21 10.54
CA GLY A 71 11.45 7.81 10.27
C GLY A 71 10.25 6.98 9.79
N HIS A 72 10.55 5.77 9.32
CA HIS A 72 9.58 4.85 8.73
C HIS A 72 8.37 4.58 9.65
N GLY A 73 8.61 4.37 10.94
CA GLY A 73 7.53 4.12 11.91
C GLY A 73 6.56 5.27 12.04
N GLU A 74 7.01 6.52 12.00
CA GLU A 74 6.12 7.68 12.04
C GLU A 74 5.32 7.80 10.71
N GLY A 75 5.92 7.45 9.59
CA GLY A 75 5.20 7.34 8.30
C GLY A 75 4.05 6.34 8.39
N VAL A 76 4.29 5.16 8.98
CA VAL A 76 3.25 4.16 9.25
C VAL A 76 2.17 4.72 10.18
N ASN A 77 2.54 5.40 11.25
CA ASN A 77 1.60 6.01 12.20
C ASN A 77 0.71 7.07 11.53
N GLN A 78 1.27 7.90 10.67
CA GLN A 78 0.48 8.87 9.90
C GLN A 78 -0.51 8.18 8.97
N GLY A 79 -0.11 7.10 8.34
CA GLY A 79 -1.00 6.26 7.55
C GLY A 79 -2.18 5.74 8.38
N ILE A 80 -1.92 5.19 9.56
CA ILE A 80 -2.97 4.68 10.47
C ILE A 80 -3.92 5.79 10.91
N ARG A 81 -3.39 6.95 11.32
CA ARG A 81 -4.22 8.09 11.79
C ARG A 81 -5.17 8.62 10.71
N ASN A 82 -4.79 8.51 9.45
CA ASN A 82 -5.54 9.04 8.31
C ASN A 82 -6.30 7.98 7.51
N ALA A 83 -6.18 6.71 7.86
CA ALA A 83 -6.83 5.61 7.16
C ALA A 83 -8.36 5.64 7.34
N THR A 84 -9.08 5.46 6.25
CA THR A 84 -10.55 5.36 6.25
C THR A 84 -11.06 4.00 5.76
N GLY A 85 -10.18 3.15 5.24
CA GLY A 85 -10.53 1.81 4.77
C GLY A 85 -10.89 0.86 5.91
N LEU A 86 -11.70 -0.16 5.60
CA LEU A 86 -11.99 -1.24 6.55
C LEU A 86 -10.76 -2.05 6.89
N TYR A 87 -9.85 -2.19 5.93
CA TYR A 87 -8.56 -2.85 6.10
C TYR A 87 -7.43 -1.85 5.91
N TYR A 88 -6.29 -2.16 6.50
CA TYR A 88 -5.08 -1.34 6.42
C TYR A 88 -3.87 -2.19 6.05
N LYS A 89 -3.05 -1.71 5.12
CA LYS A 89 -1.80 -2.35 4.74
C LYS A 89 -0.72 -1.31 4.48
N VAL A 90 0.45 -1.52 5.07
CA VAL A 90 1.67 -0.78 4.70
C VAL A 90 2.31 -1.44 3.48
N VAL A 91 2.69 -0.63 2.51
CA VAL A 91 3.50 -1.05 1.36
C VAL A 91 4.69 -0.10 1.26
N ASP A 92 5.89 -0.61 1.42
CA ASP A 92 7.09 0.21 1.29
C ASP A 92 7.23 0.73 -0.14
N SER A 93 7.78 1.94 -0.30
CA SER A 93 7.82 2.63 -1.59
C SER A 93 8.68 1.95 -2.66
N ASP A 94 9.57 1.03 -2.26
CA ASP A 94 10.38 0.18 -3.14
C ASP A 94 9.79 -1.21 -3.37
N ASP A 95 8.64 -1.51 -2.78
CA ASP A 95 7.88 -2.74 -2.99
C ASP A 95 6.70 -2.49 -3.94
N TRP A 96 6.09 -3.55 -4.41
CA TRP A 96 4.88 -3.50 -5.25
C TRP A 96 4.01 -4.73 -5.04
N LEU A 97 2.78 -4.67 -5.52
CA LEU A 97 1.85 -5.79 -5.46
C LEU A 97 1.66 -6.41 -6.84
N ASP A 98 1.48 -7.72 -6.89
CA ASP A 98 0.98 -8.40 -8.07
C ASP A 98 -0.49 -7.99 -8.29
N THR A 99 -0.79 -7.39 -9.44
CA THR A 99 -2.11 -6.80 -9.71
C THR A 99 -3.21 -7.86 -9.85
N ASP A 100 -2.90 -9.04 -10.37
CA ASP A 100 -3.86 -10.14 -10.47
C ASP A 100 -4.16 -10.73 -9.08
N ALA A 101 -3.14 -10.90 -8.25
CA ALA A 101 -3.29 -11.35 -6.87
C ALA A 101 -4.07 -10.32 -6.04
N LEU A 102 -3.79 -9.03 -6.20
CA LEU A 102 -4.51 -7.95 -5.53
C LEU A 102 -6.00 -7.99 -5.88
N LYS A 103 -6.34 -8.15 -7.16
CA LYS A 103 -7.73 -8.28 -7.59
C LYS A 103 -8.44 -9.43 -6.90
N LYS A 104 -7.83 -10.60 -6.81
CA LYS A 104 -8.40 -11.77 -6.12
C LYS A 104 -8.60 -11.52 -4.63
N VAL A 105 -7.64 -10.89 -3.97
CA VAL A 105 -7.74 -10.53 -2.55
C VAL A 105 -8.90 -9.57 -2.31
N LEU A 106 -9.02 -8.54 -3.13
CA LEU A 106 -10.10 -7.54 -2.99
C LEU A 106 -11.48 -8.14 -3.26
N GLU A 107 -11.62 -9.00 -4.27
CA GLU A 107 -12.86 -9.74 -4.54
C GLU A 107 -13.23 -10.62 -3.35
N ARG A 108 -12.27 -11.32 -2.76
CA ARG A 108 -12.51 -12.17 -1.59
C ARG A 108 -12.91 -11.34 -0.37
N LEU A 109 -12.22 -10.24 -0.08
CA LEU A 109 -12.56 -9.35 1.02
C LEU A 109 -13.95 -8.74 0.85
N THR A 110 -14.29 -8.30 -0.35
CA THR A 110 -15.62 -7.75 -0.66
C THR A 110 -16.71 -8.76 -0.34
N THR A 111 -16.53 -10.02 -0.74
CA THR A 111 -17.48 -11.10 -0.46
C THR A 111 -17.62 -11.37 1.03
N LEU A 112 -16.50 -11.43 1.76
CA LEU A 112 -16.49 -11.71 3.20
C LEU A 112 -17.13 -10.57 4.00
N VAL A 113 -16.87 -9.32 3.63
CA VAL A 113 -17.50 -8.14 4.23
C VAL A 113 -19.01 -8.15 3.99
N ALA A 114 -19.44 -8.42 2.76
CA ALA A 114 -20.87 -8.48 2.43
C ALA A 114 -21.62 -9.58 3.19
N ARG A 115 -20.96 -10.68 3.52
CA ARG A 115 -21.51 -11.79 4.31
C ARG A 115 -21.47 -11.57 5.82
N GLY A 116 -20.80 -10.51 6.29
CA GLY A 116 -20.59 -10.28 7.72
C GLY A 116 -19.58 -11.25 8.36
N THR A 117 -18.73 -11.88 7.55
CA THR A 117 -17.72 -12.87 8.00
C THR A 117 -16.29 -12.41 7.71
N ALA A 118 -16.09 -11.10 7.62
CA ALA A 118 -14.78 -10.50 7.36
C ALA A 118 -13.79 -10.87 8.48
N PRO A 119 -12.57 -11.36 8.14
CA PRO A 119 -11.56 -11.64 9.14
C PRO A 119 -10.94 -10.34 9.68
N ASP A 120 -10.41 -10.38 10.89
CA ASP A 120 -9.65 -9.26 11.45
C ASP A 120 -8.29 -9.11 10.79
N LEU A 121 -7.71 -10.21 10.32
CA LEU A 121 -6.41 -10.25 9.66
C LEU A 121 -6.43 -11.21 8.47
N MET A 122 -5.94 -10.75 7.33
CA MET A 122 -5.69 -11.60 6.16
C MET A 122 -4.20 -11.57 5.82
N ILE A 123 -3.58 -12.73 5.72
CA ILE A 123 -2.16 -12.89 5.41
C ILE A 123 -2.01 -13.50 4.01
N CYS A 124 -1.12 -12.94 3.21
CA CYS A 124 -0.81 -13.40 1.86
C CYS A 124 0.67 -13.75 1.74
N ASN A 125 1.00 -14.62 0.78
CA ASN A 125 2.37 -14.90 0.42
C ASN A 125 3.06 -13.66 -0.17
N TYR A 126 4.38 -13.67 -0.19
CA TYR A 126 5.17 -12.64 -0.83
C TYR A 126 6.31 -13.24 -1.66
N VAL A 127 6.87 -12.45 -2.54
CA VAL A 127 7.94 -12.85 -3.45
C VAL A 127 9.13 -11.92 -3.26
N TYR A 128 10.32 -12.48 -3.11
CA TYR A 128 11.55 -11.73 -3.29
C TYR A 128 11.92 -11.70 -4.77
N GLU A 129 12.02 -10.52 -5.34
CA GLU A 129 12.52 -10.34 -6.70
C GLU A 129 13.92 -9.75 -6.68
N HIS A 130 14.83 -10.44 -7.36
CA HIS A 130 16.21 -10.00 -7.55
C HIS A 130 16.29 -9.29 -8.91
N VAL A 131 16.07 -7.99 -8.89
CA VAL A 131 16.02 -7.16 -10.12
C VAL A 131 17.31 -7.23 -10.92
N GLU A 132 18.46 -7.39 -10.24
CA GLU A 132 19.79 -7.42 -10.87
C GLU A 132 20.01 -8.67 -11.75
N ASP A 133 19.48 -9.83 -11.35
CA ASP A 133 19.66 -11.09 -12.07
C ASP A 133 18.37 -11.68 -12.64
N GLY A 134 17.24 -11.02 -12.42
CA GLY A 134 15.93 -11.44 -12.92
C GLY A 134 15.37 -12.70 -12.26
N THR A 135 15.91 -13.10 -11.11
CA THR A 135 15.39 -14.25 -10.37
C THR A 135 14.33 -13.85 -9.35
N SER A 136 13.43 -14.77 -9.03
CA SER A 136 12.42 -14.56 -8.00
C SER A 136 12.30 -15.77 -7.08
N HIS A 137 11.93 -15.52 -5.84
CA HIS A 137 11.68 -16.56 -4.85
C HIS A 137 10.38 -16.28 -4.08
N THR A 138 9.42 -17.21 -4.19
CA THR A 138 8.15 -17.09 -3.48
C THR A 138 8.29 -17.62 -2.05
N CYS A 139 7.96 -16.77 -1.08
CA CYS A 139 7.86 -17.16 0.32
C CYS A 139 6.43 -17.56 0.65
N LEU A 140 6.26 -18.84 0.99
CA LEU A 140 4.99 -19.39 1.44
C LEU A 140 4.87 -19.19 2.95
N LEU A 141 3.77 -18.58 3.36
CA LEU A 141 3.43 -18.46 4.77
C LEU A 141 2.70 -19.74 5.20
N TYR A 142 3.34 -20.52 6.03
CA TYR A 142 2.73 -21.70 6.64
C TYR A 142 2.07 -21.31 7.96
N THR A 143 0.80 -21.66 8.10
CA THR A 143 0.16 -21.68 9.41
C THR A 143 0.35 -23.08 9.99
N SER A 144 1.11 -23.18 11.07
CA SER A 144 1.10 -24.41 11.85
C SER A 144 -0.27 -24.55 12.52
N PRO A 145 -0.91 -25.71 12.48
CA PRO A 145 -2.07 -25.93 13.32
C PRO A 145 -1.67 -25.68 14.78
N SER A 146 -2.46 -24.90 15.49
CA SER A 146 -2.26 -24.72 16.93
C SER A 146 -2.27 -26.08 17.63
N PRO A 147 -1.33 -26.36 18.55
CA PRO A 147 -1.37 -27.55 19.34
C PRO A 147 -2.64 -27.66 20.16
#